data_8a054026c870fd19ea2ed012aca4eb29
#
_entry.id   8a054026c870fd19ea2ed012aca4eb29
#
_cell.length_a   1.000
_cell.length_b   1.000
_cell.length_c   1.000
_cell.angle_alpha   90.00
_cell.angle_beta   90.00
_cell.angle_gamma   90.00
#
_symmetry.space_group_name_H-M   'P 1'
#
loop_
_entity.id
_entity.type
_entity.pdbx_description
1 polymer ?
#
loop_
_entity_poly.entity_id
_entity_poly.type
_entity_poly.pdbx_seq_one_letter_code
_entity_poly.pdbx_strand_id
1 'polypeptide(L)'
;MGFMQKKVKKWLGIVCIILVIGVVSLMTGRYLASNSEKNQEKGLVLSDDAEVWNKDVEDKSEGEEGIKIPGYGDITMSAEEDTWKLTLLNPEGNPCYFQYSLEIAETGEEIYQSDLIEPGKAITEFAVKNVPDKGNYELYLNIHTFSMDENKEPLNGAQVKAKLHII
;
A
#
# COMPACT_ATOMS: atom_id res chain seq x y z
N MET A 1 43.09 -1.43 -51.71
CA MET A 1 41.77 -0.85 -51.53
C MET A 1 40.88 -1.60 -50.50
N GLY A 2 41.16 -2.84 -50.16
CA GLY A 2 40.33 -3.65 -49.20
C GLY A 2 40.57 -3.41 -47.70
N PHE A 3 41.69 -2.85 -47.28
CA PHE A 3 42.07 -2.72 -45.86
C PHE A 3 41.35 -1.54 -45.17
N MET A 4 41.10 -0.47 -45.92
CA MET A 4 40.41 0.74 -45.44
C MET A 4 38.89 0.49 -45.24
N GLN A 5 38.28 -0.29 -46.12
CA GLN A 5 36.87 -0.63 -45.99
C GLN A 5 36.55 -1.53 -44.77
N LYS A 6 37.45 -2.43 -44.38
CA LYS A 6 37.30 -3.28 -43.17
C LYS A 6 37.35 -2.45 -41.89
N LYS A 7 38.22 -1.43 -41.83
CA LYS A 7 38.30 -0.51 -40.66
C LYS A 7 37.05 0.35 -40.53
N VAL A 8 36.53 0.87 -41.63
CA VAL A 8 35.31 1.70 -41.64
C VAL A 8 34.08 0.87 -41.18
N LYS A 9 33.94 -0.38 -41.66
CA LYS A 9 32.84 -1.27 -41.22
C LYS A 9 32.92 -1.62 -39.73
N LYS A 10 34.12 -1.86 -39.18
CA LYS A 10 34.29 -2.08 -37.72
C LYS A 10 33.95 -0.83 -36.92
N TRP A 11 34.37 0.36 -37.40
CA TRP A 11 34.07 1.62 -36.73
C TRP A 11 32.55 1.94 -36.74
N LEU A 12 31.89 1.68 -37.85
CA LEU A 12 30.46 1.83 -37.98
C LEU A 12 29.67 0.90 -37.02
N GLY A 13 30.14 -0.35 -36.86
CA GLY A 13 29.61 -1.31 -35.90
C GLY A 13 29.71 -0.85 -34.43
N ILE A 14 30.87 -0.28 -34.07
CA ILE A 14 31.10 0.26 -32.71
C ILE A 14 30.18 1.46 -32.43
N VAL A 15 30.05 2.37 -33.39
CA VAL A 15 29.14 3.54 -33.25
C VAL A 15 27.69 3.10 -33.12
N CYS A 16 27.23 2.10 -33.87
CA CYS A 16 25.88 1.55 -33.73
C CYS A 16 25.64 0.92 -32.33
N ILE A 17 26.61 0.19 -31.78
CA ILE A 17 26.52 -0.42 -30.44
C ILE A 17 26.44 0.67 -29.38
N ILE A 18 27.23 1.72 -29.46
CA ILE A 18 27.20 2.85 -28.51
C ILE A 18 25.84 3.57 -28.56
N LEU A 19 25.26 3.76 -29.75
CA LEU A 19 23.96 4.37 -29.92
C LEU A 19 22.84 3.50 -29.31
N VAL A 20 22.90 2.17 -29.52
CA VAL A 20 21.88 1.24 -28.92
C VAL A 20 22.01 1.24 -27.39
N ILE A 21 23.21 1.20 -26.83
CA ILE A 21 23.42 1.28 -25.39
C ILE A 21 22.90 2.62 -24.83
N GLY A 22 23.15 3.72 -25.53
CA GLY A 22 22.65 5.05 -25.15
C GLY A 22 21.12 5.13 -25.12
N VAL A 23 20.46 4.56 -26.14
CA VAL A 23 18.97 4.53 -26.21
C VAL A 23 18.38 3.64 -25.12
N VAL A 24 18.98 2.46 -24.87
CA VAL A 24 18.53 1.56 -23.81
C VAL A 24 18.71 2.20 -22.43
N SER A 25 19.83 2.89 -22.18
CA SER A 25 20.07 3.60 -20.91
C SER A 25 19.11 4.77 -20.71
N LEU A 26 18.74 5.50 -21.77
CA LEU A 26 17.74 6.56 -21.72
C LEU A 26 16.32 6.01 -21.47
N MET A 27 15.98 4.88 -22.07
CA MET A 27 14.67 4.25 -21.85
C MET A 27 14.55 3.67 -20.45
N THR A 28 15.59 2.97 -19.95
CA THR A 28 15.59 2.46 -18.56
C THR A 28 15.63 3.59 -17.54
N GLY A 29 16.38 4.65 -17.78
CA GLY A 29 16.40 5.84 -16.92
C GLY A 29 15.01 6.52 -16.84
N ARG A 30 14.32 6.65 -17.98
CA ARG A 30 12.96 7.22 -18.00
C ARG A 30 11.92 6.28 -17.38
N TYR A 31 12.06 4.96 -17.54
CA TYR A 31 11.18 3.99 -16.92
C TYR A 31 11.36 3.97 -15.40
N LEU A 32 12.59 4.03 -14.90
CA LEU A 32 12.89 4.13 -13.47
C LEU A 32 12.44 5.48 -12.88
N ALA A 33 12.63 6.59 -13.59
CA ALA A 33 12.16 7.92 -13.17
C ALA A 33 10.62 7.98 -13.15
N SER A 34 9.94 7.42 -14.17
CA SER A 34 8.48 7.37 -14.21
C SER A 34 7.87 6.49 -13.12
N ASN A 35 8.57 5.43 -12.68
CA ASN A 35 8.17 4.64 -11.51
C ASN A 35 8.48 5.33 -10.17
N SER A 36 9.55 6.15 -10.14
CA SER A 36 9.87 6.97 -8.96
C SER A 36 8.89 8.14 -8.76
N GLU A 37 8.35 8.69 -9.87
CA GLU A 37 7.34 9.76 -9.77
C GLU A 37 5.96 9.24 -9.35
N LYS A 38 5.68 7.93 -9.51
CA LYS A 38 4.46 7.29 -8.98
C LYS A 38 4.55 6.97 -7.48
N ASN A 39 5.75 6.93 -6.92
CA ASN A 39 6.02 6.96 -5.50
C ASN A 39 6.41 8.38 -5.05
N GLN A 40 5.75 9.42 -5.54
CA GLN A 40 5.71 10.66 -4.77
C GLN A 40 5.14 10.27 -3.41
N GLU A 41 5.95 10.49 -2.38
CA GLU A 41 5.52 10.52 -0.99
C GLU A 41 4.23 11.34 -0.94
N LYS A 42 3.10 10.65 -1.02
CA LYS A 42 1.82 11.24 -0.65
C LYS A 42 2.02 11.56 0.82
N GLY A 43 2.31 12.82 1.12
CA GLY A 43 2.55 13.25 2.50
C GLY A 43 1.41 12.70 3.36
N LEU A 44 1.67 12.37 4.62
CA LEU A 44 0.66 11.88 5.55
C LEU A 44 -0.49 12.88 5.64
N VAL A 45 -1.59 12.59 4.97
CA VAL A 45 -2.80 13.40 4.93
C VAL A 45 -3.93 12.70 5.67
N LEU A 46 -4.87 13.48 6.20
CA LEU A 46 -6.08 12.92 6.79
C LEU A 46 -6.98 12.34 5.69
N SER A 47 -7.62 11.22 5.97
CA SER A 47 -8.54 10.60 5.04
C SER A 47 -9.83 11.41 4.92
N ASP A 48 -10.14 11.82 3.70
CA ASP A 48 -11.42 12.47 3.37
C ASP A 48 -12.58 11.45 3.38
N ASP A 49 -12.28 10.16 3.23
CA ASP A 49 -13.25 9.05 3.20
C ASP A 49 -13.58 8.53 4.61
N ALA A 50 -12.93 9.05 5.67
CA ALA A 50 -13.17 8.62 7.04
C ALA A 50 -14.36 9.35 7.66
N GLU A 51 -15.39 8.57 8.04
CA GLU A 51 -16.60 9.07 8.66
C GLU A 51 -16.60 8.86 10.19
N VAL A 52 -17.40 9.66 10.92
CA VAL A 52 -17.58 9.50 12.37
C VAL A 52 -18.24 8.16 12.65
N TRP A 53 -17.61 7.35 13.49
CA TRP A 53 -18.10 6.03 13.86
C TRP A 53 -18.84 6.07 15.19
N ASN A 54 -20.16 5.81 15.18
CA ASN A 54 -21.03 5.90 16.35
C ASN A 54 -21.48 4.54 16.90
N LYS A 55 -20.84 3.44 16.46
CA LYS A 55 -21.18 2.10 16.97
C LYS A 55 -20.14 1.65 17.98
N ASP A 56 -20.61 1.01 19.06
CA ASP A 56 -19.73 0.40 20.05
C ASP A 56 -18.83 -0.66 19.40
N VAL A 57 -17.56 -0.65 19.75
CA VAL A 57 -16.59 -1.66 19.35
C VAL A 57 -16.09 -2.34 20.61
N GLU A 58 -16.01 -3.67 20.58
CA GLU A 58 -15.46 -4.45 21.68
C GLU A 58 -13.99 -4.05 21.90
N ASP A 59 -13.72 -3.47 23.06
CA ASP A 59 -12.36 -3.11 23.48
C ASP A 59 -11.68 -4.38 24.02
N LYS A 60 -10.69 -4.88 23.27
CA LYS A 60 -9.90 -6.05 23.66
C LYS A 60 -8.60 -5.70 24.39
N SER A 61 -8.37 -4.43 24.72
CA SER A 61 -7.17 -4.00 25.44
C SER A 61 -7.11 -4.41 26.90
N GLU A 62 -8.20 -4.98 27.45
CA GLU A 62 -8.30 -5.47 28.85
C GLU A 62 -7.87 -4.45 29.92
N GLY A 63 -7.96 -3.14 29.59
CA GLY A 63 -7.61 -2.05 30.51
C GLY A 63 -6.12 -1.77 30.66
N GLU A 64 -5.28 -2.33 29.82
CA GLU A 64 -3.86 -1.93 29.73
C GLU A 64 -3.72 -0.53 29.13
N GLU A 65 -2.73 0.24 29.62
CA GLU A 65 -2.37 1.52 29.02
C GLU A 65 -1.85 1.28 27.59
N GLY A 66 -2.64 1.66 26.58
CA GLY A 66 -2.28 1.44 25.19
C GLY A 66 -3.32 2.01 24.23
N ILE A 67 -3.14 1.72 22.95
CA ILE A 67 -4.11 2.03 21.92
C ILE A 67 -5.16 0.92 21.82
N LYS A 68 -6.42 1.30 21.60
CA LYS A 68 -7.50 0.36 21.31
C LYS A 68 -7.38 -0.08 19.85
N ILE A 69 -7.38 -1.39 19.62
CA ILE A 69 -7.28 -1.99 18.29
C ILE A 69 -8.51 -2.81 18.00
N PRO A 70 -9.24 -2.55 16.88
CA PRO A 70 -10.39 -3.35 16.51
C PRO A 70 -9.98 -4.79 16.17
N GLY A 71 -10.79 -5.76 16.59
CA GLY A 71 -10.65 -7.13 16.13
C GLY A 71 -11.39 -7.36 14.82
N TYR A 72 -10.82 -8.19 13.96
CA TYR A 72 -11.43 -8.61 12.70
C TYR A 72 -11.68 -10.11 12.73
N GLY A 73 -12.88 -10.52 12.35
CA GLY A 73 -13.27 -11.94 12.21
C GLY A 73 -13.03 -12.46 10.81
N ASP A 74 -13.87 -13.42 10.40
CA ASP A 74 -13.86 -13.92 9.04
C ASP A 74 -14.45 -12.86 8.09
N ILE A 75 -13.74 -12.56 7.00
CA ILE A 75 -14.08 -11.54 6.00
C ILE A 75 -14.44 -12.27 4.70
N THR A 76 -15.57 -11.91 4.09
CA THR A 76 -15.97 -12.47 2.79
C THR A 76 -16.15 -11.35 1.78
N MET A 77 -15.46 -11.46 0.62
CA MET A 77 -15.49 -10.49 -0.47
C MET A 77 -15.72 -11.19 -1.81
N SER A 78 -16.24 -10.46 -2.78
CA SER A 78 -16.44 -10.95 -4.15
C SER A 78 -15.17 -10.80 -4.97
N ALA A 79 -14.84 -11.81 -5.78
CA ALA A 79 -13.75 -11.71 -6.77
C ALA A 79 -14.10 -10.78 -7.95
N GLU A 80 -15.39 -10.45 -8.12
CA GLU A 80 -15.87 -9.63 -9.23
C GLU A 80 -15.92 -8.13 -8.88
N GLU A 81 -15.72 -7.78 -7.60
CA GLU A 81 -15.79 -6.40 -7.10
C GLU A 81 -14.42 -5.98 -6.56
N ASP A 82 -13.94 -4.83 -7.02
CA ASP A 82 -12.71 -4.19 -6.52
C ASP A 82 -12.99 -3.25 -5.33
N THR A 83 -14.25 -2.99 -5.04
CA THR A 83 -14.68 -2.14 -3.93
C THR A 83 -15.16 -3.00 -2.77
N TRP A 84 -14.40 -2.95 -1.66
CA TRP A 84 -14.65 -3.74 -0.48
C TRP A 84 -15.40 -2.95 0.60
N LYS A 85 -16.35 -3.63 1.25
CA LYS A 85 -17.09 -3.11 2.41
C LYS A 85 -16.53 -3.72 3.69
N LEU A 86 -15.48 -3.11 4.21
CA LEU A 86 -14.81 -3.50 5.44
C LEU A 86 -14.56 -2.26 6.29
N THR A 87 -14.90 -2.31 7.57
CA THR A 87 -14.72 -1.16 8.47
C THR A 87 -13.28 -1.11 8.98
N LEU A 88 -12.55 -0.08 8.60
CA LEU A 88 -11.22 0.24 9.09
C LEU A 88 -11.35 1.39 10.10
N LEU A 89 -11.40 1.06 11.37
CA LEU A 89 -11.74 1.98 12.45
C LEU A 89 -10.49 2.39 13.24
N ASN A 90 -10.37 3.68 13.54
CA ASN A 90 -9.57 4.15 14.66
C ASN A 90 -10.49 4.44 15.85
N PRO A 91 -10.50 3.60 16.89
CA PRO A 91 -11.41 3.77 18.03
C PRO A 91 -11.28 5.13 18.70
N GLU A 92 -12.41 5.64 19.20
CA GLU A 92 -12.45 6.87 19.97
C GLU A 92 -11.59 6.77 21.24
N GLY A 93 -10.89 7.85 21.54
CA GLY A 93 -9.98 7.93 22.69
C GLY A 93 -8.56 7.46 22.41
N ASN A 94 -8.25 6.93 21.24
CA ASN A 94 -6.85 6.71 20.85
C ASN A 94 -6.08 8.04 20.75
N PRO A 95 -4.83 8.11 21.24
CA PRO A 95 -4.02 9.33 21.22
C PRO A 95 -3.21 9.50 19.92
N CYS A 96 -3.57 8.81 18.84
CA CYS A 96 -2.79 8.76 17.60
C CYS A 96 -3.68 8.56 16.37
N TYR A 97 -3.17 8.95 15.20
CA TYR A 97 -3.76 8.57 13.92
C TYR A 97 -3.45 7.12 13.57
N PHE A 98 -4.38 6.47 12.86
CA PHE A 98 -4.17 5.17 12.25
C PHE A 98 -4.02 5.30 10.73
N GLN A 99 -3.12 4.51 10.16
CA GLN A 99 -3.07 4.22 8.73
C GLN A 99 -3.12 2.70 8.59
N TYR A 100 -4.06 2.20 7.83
CA TYR A 100 -4.16 0.78 7.53
C TYR A 100 -3.43 0.43 6.24
N SER A 101 -2.73 -0.71 6.24
CA SER A 101 -2.42 -1.41 5.00
C SER A 101 -2.93 -2.86 5.08
N LEU A 102 -3.50 -3.34 3.97
CA LEU A 102 -4.04 -4.68 3.84
C LEU A 102 -3.12 -5.51 2.95
N GLU A 103 -2.66 -6.64 3.46
CA GLU A 103 -1.68 -7.50 2.79
C GLU A 103 -2.17 -8.95 2.78
N ILE A 104 -2.07 -9.61 1.63
CA ILE A 104 -2.31 -11.04 1.49
C ILE A 104 -1.09 -11.78 2.03
N ALA A 105 -1.25 -12.53 3.13
CA ALA A 105 -0.14 -13.15 3.84
C ALA A 105 0.67 -14.13 2.99
N GLU A 106 0.01 -14.88 2.10
CA GLU A 106 0.63 -15.88 1.24
C GLU A 106 1.57 -15.30 0.19
N THR A 107 1.29 -14.08 -0.27
CA THR A 107 2.06 -13.43 -1.34
C THR A 107 2.88 -12.24 -0.87
N GLY A 108 2.55 -11.66 0.29
CA GLY A 108 3.11 -10.40 0.77
C GLY A 108 2.64 -9.19 -0.06
N GLU A 109 1.57 -9.34 -0.84
CA GLU A 109 1.07 -8.28 -1.70
C GLU A 109 0.17 -7.33 -0.90
N GLU A 110 0.53 -6.03 -0.90
CA GLU A 110 -0.30 -4.98 -0.36
C GLU A 110 -1.40 -4.63 -1.36
N ILE A 111 -2.65 -4.93 -1.01
CA ILE A 111 -3.83 -4.70 -1.85
C ILE A 111 -4.52 -3.36 -1.57
N TYR A 112 -4.27 -2.75 -0.42
CA TYR A 112 -4.81 -1.45 -0.03
C TYR A 112 -3.95 -0.75 1.00
N GLN A 113 -3.89 0.58 0.92
CA GLN A 113 -3.36 1.45 1.97
C GLN A 113 -4.27 2.67 2.12
N SER A 114 -4.67 2.98 3.36
CA SER A 114 -5.47 4.16 3.67
C SER A 114 -4.61 5.43 3.81
N ASP A 115 -5.26 6.57 3.77
CA ASP A 115 -4.75 7.80 4.37
C ASP A 115 -4.93 7.72 5.92
N LEU A 116 -4.57 8.79 6.66
CA LEU A 116 -4.66 8.82 8.11
C LEU A 116 -6.11 8.92 8.58
N ILE A 117 -6.49 8.07 9.54
CA ILE A 117 -7.80 8.02 10.17
C ILE A 117 -7.69 8.63 11.57
N GLU A 118 -8.48 9.65 11.85
CA GLU A 118 -8.57 10.27 13.16
C GLU A 118 -9.26 9.34 14.17
N PRO A 119 -8.97 9.48 15.47
CA PRO A 119 -9.72 8.78 16.52
C PRO A 119 -11.23 9.02 16.41
N GLY A 120 -12.02 7.97 16.57
CA GLY A 120 -13.48 7.98 16.43
C GLY A 120 -13.99 8.00 14.98
N LYS A 121 -13.10 7.83 13.98
CA LYS A 121 -13.49 7.76 12.57
C LYS A 121 -13.18 6.41 11.95
N ALA A 122 -13.90 6.06 10.89
CA ALA A 122 -13.71 4.82 10.14
C ALA A 122 -13.88 5.04 8.63
N ILE A 123 -13.14 4.27 7.85
CA ILE A 123 -13.41 4.03 6.43
C ILE A 123 -14.22 2.75 6.34
N THR A 124 -15.36 2.77 5.65
CA THR A 124 -16.28 1.63 5.58
C THR A 124 -16.34 1.00 4.19
N GLU A 125 -15.88 1.70 3.17
CA GLU A 125 -15.85 1.26 1.78
C GLU A 125 -14.60 1.83 1.09
N PHE A 126 -13.88 1.00 0.33
CA PHE A 126 -12.65 1.41 -0.37
C PHE A 126 -12.34 0.48 -1.54
N ALA A 127 -11.62 1.00 -2.52
CA ALA A 127 -11.16 0.21 -3.66
C ALA A 127 -9.84 -0.49 -3.34
N VAL A 128 -9.76 -1.79 -3.65
CA VAL A 128 -8.54 -2.58 -3.54
C VAL A 128 -7.84 -2.73 -4.89
N LYS A 129 -6.54 -2.90 -4.85
CA LYS A 129 -5.73 -3.24 -6.01
C LYS A 129 -5.60 -4.76 -6.10
N ASN A 130 -5.62 -5.30 -7.32
CA ASN A 130 -5.32 -6.72 -7.56
C ASN A 130 -6.14 -7.67 -6.66
N VAL A 131 -7.47 -7.65 -6.83
CA VAL A 131 -8.37 -8.56 -6.09
C VAL A 131 -7.88 -10.00 -6.29
N PRO A 132 -7.64 -10.77 -5.21
CA PRO A 132 -7.20 -12.16 -5.33
C PRO A 132 -8.24 -13.03 -6.03
N ASP A 133 -7.78 -14.12 -6.66
CA ASP A 133 -8.66 -15.16 -7.20
C ASP A 133 -9.53 -15.78 -6.10
N LYS A 134 -10.62 -16.45 -6.53
CA LYS A 134 -11.51 -17.18 -5.59
C LYS A 134 -10.72 -18.15 -4.74
N GLY A 135 -10.87 -18.05 -3.41
CA GLY A 135 -10.10 -18.88 -2.49
C GLY A 135 -10.19 -18.42 -1.04
N ASN A 136 -9.39 -19.07 -0.21
CA ASN A 136 -9.24 -18.72 1.21
C ASN A 136 -7.80 -18.26 1.44
N TYR A 137 -7.67 -17.12 2.11
CA TYR A 137 -6.40 -16.45 2.39
C TYR A 137 -6.33 -16.03 3.85
N GLU A 138 -5.13 -15.77 4.35
CA GLU A 138 -4.91 -14.99 5.57
C GLU A 138 -4.68 -13.53 5.16
N LEU A 139 -5.44 -12.62 5.74
CA LEU A 139 -5.31 -11.17 5.53
C LEU A 139 -4.61 -10.55 6.74
N TYR A 140 -3.52 -9.83 6.50
CA TYR A 140 -2.89 -8.97 7.49
C TYR A 140 -3.44 -7.56 7.38
N LEU A 141 -4.04 -7.09 8.47
CA LEU A 141 -4.39 -5.69 8.64
C LEU A 141 -3.27 -5.05 9.45
N ASN A 142 -2.34 -4.40 8.78
CA ASN A 142 -1.25 -3.68 9.42
C ASN A 142 -1.75 -2.28 9.80
N ILE A 143 -1.60 -1.92 11.06
CA ILE A 143 -1.98 -0.62 11.61
C ILE A 143 -0.70 0.14 11.91
N HIS A 144 -0.41 1.14 11.11
CA HIS A 144 0.65 2.10 11.36
C HIS A 144 0.08 3.26 12.15
N THR A 145 0.75 3.66 13.22
CA THR A 145 0.27 4.75 14.07
C THR A 145 1.18 5.96 13.98
N PHE A 146 0.59 7.14 14.07
CA PHE A 146 1.30 8.41 13.95
C PHE A 146 0.86 9.37 15.03
N SER A 147 1.79 10.22 15.51
CA SER A 147 1.48 11.27 16.46
C SER A 147 0.45 12.26 15.88
N MET A 148 -0.33 12.88 16.76
CA MET A 148 -1.35 13.86 16.36
C MET A 148 -0.81 15.30 16.29
N ASP A 149 0.51 15.48 16.44
CA ASP A 149 1.17 16.76 16.23
C ASP A 149 1.39 17.09 14.73
N GLU A 150 1.94 18.26 14.46
CA GLU A 150 2.18 18.72 13.09
C GLU A 150 3.16 17.84 12.32
N ASN A 151 4.08 17.16 13.01
CA ASN A 151 5.12 16.34 12.39
C ASN A 151 4.61 14.96 11.98
N LYS A 152 3.52 14.46 12.61
CA LYS A 152 2.97 13.12 12.38
C LYS A 152 4.05 12.03 12.42
N GLU A 153 4.83 12.04 13.52
CA GLU A 153 5.92 11.07 13.69
C GLU A 153 5.37 9.64 13.81
N PRO A 154 6.03 8.66 13.17
CA PRO A 154 5.61 7.28 13.27
C PRO A 154 5.78 6.77 14.71
N LEU A 155 4.79 6.04 15.21
CA LEU A 155 4.77 5.41 16.51
C LEU A 155 4.76 3.88 16.35
N ASN A 156 4.57 3.15 17.46
CA ASN A 156 4.44 1.70 17.42
C ASN A 156 3.15 1.29 16.71
N GLY A 157 3.27 0.35 15.78
CA GLY A 157 2.13 -0.20 15.05
C GLY A 157 1.63 -1.52 15.63
N ALA A 158 0.61 -2.07 14.98
CA ALA A 158 0.06 -3.39 15.28
C ALA A 158 -0.28 -4.15 14.00
N GLN A 159 -0.36 -5.47 14.08
CA GLN A 159 -0.85 -6.32 13.00
C GLN A 159 -2.00 -7.17 13.52
N VAL A 160 -3.13 -7.14 12.85
CA VAL A 160 -4.27 -8.01 13.10
C VAL A 160 -4.39 -9.00 11.95
N LYS A 161 -4.65 -10.26 12.28
CA LYS A 161 -4.86 -11.33 11.30
C LYS A 161 -6.35 -11.63 11.18
N ALA A 162 -6.83 -11.79 9.97
CA ALA A 162 -8.18 -12.20 9.66
C ALA A 162 -8.18 -13.29 8.58
N LYS A 163 -9.23 -14.12 8.55
CA LYS A 163 -9.44 -15.04 7.42
C LYS A 163 -10.21 -14.32 6.33
N LEU A 164 -9.72 -14.41 5.11
CA LEU A 164 -10.33 -13.81 3.94
C LEU A 164 -10.88 -14.90 3.00
N HIS A 165 -12.17 -14.85 2.70
CA HIS A 165 -12.84 -15.72 1.76
C HIS A 165 -13.22 -14.92 0.52
N ILE A 166 -12.59 -15.22 -0.62
CA ILE A 166 -12.93 -14.63 -1.92
C ILE A 166 -13.87 -15.59 -2.66
N ILE A 167 -15.09 -15.13 -2.97
CA ILE A 167 -16.16 -15.92 -3.57
C ILE A 167 -16.56 -15.46 -4.98
#